data_2653da33107adbc3d01b0266c48012e3
#
_entry.id   2653da33107adbc3d01b0266c48012e3
#
_cell.length_a   1.000
_cell.length_b   1.000
_cell.length_c   1.000
_cell.angle_alpha   90.00
_cell.angle_beta   90.00
_cell.angle_gamma   90.00
#
_symmetry.space_group_name_H-M   'P 1'
#
loop_
_entity.id
_entity.type
_entity.pdbx_description
1 polymer ?
#
loop_
_entity_poly.entity_id
_entity_poly.type
_entity_poly.pdbx_seq_one_letter_code
_entity_poly.pdbx_strand_id
1 'polypeptide(L)'
;MNPDLPSLQPWVLVTRPPAKRFIFKRNPFFYKLDFNGRQLPYIDKVKMHITSSKLIPLKTGSGETDLQSRGLNFTNYTLLKKSEKKFGYITRLWRTAKGARWAIYPNLNARDKEWREIFRDVRFRRALSLGINRYEINQVFYY
;
A
#
# COMPACT_ATOMS: atom_id res chain seq x y z
N MET A 1 -4.75 9.30 -16.55
CA MET A 1 -3.34 9.24 -17.03
C MET A 1 -3.33 9.50 -18.53
N ASN A 2 -2.49 10.40 -19.01
CA ASN A 2 -2.35 10.71 -20.43
C ASN A 2 -1.00 10.17 -20.94
N PRO A 3 -0.95 9.25 -21.91
CA PRO A 3 0.30 8.71 -22.44
C PRO A 3 1.10 9.71 -23.29
N ASP A 4 0.44 10.75 -23.78
CA ASP A 4 1.07 11.78 -24.64
C ASP A 4 1.72 12.92 -23.82
N LEU A 5 1.61 12.87 -22.49
CA LEU A 5 2.17 13.89 -21.61
C LEU A 5 3.68 13.68 -21.47
N PRO A 6 4.52 14.70 -21.78
CA PRO A 6 5.96 14.63 -21.52
C PRO A 6 6.24 14.34 -20.04
N SER A 7 7.20 13.46 -19.77
CA SER A 7 7.48 13.01 -18.41
C SER A 7 8.99 12.83 -18.19
N LEU A 8 9.48 13.29 -17.02
CA LEU A 8 10.83 13.01 -16.54
C LEU A 8 10.89 11.71 -15.69
N GLN A 9 9.80 10.94 -15.66
CA GLN A 9 9.75 9.69 -14.93
C GLN A 9 10.57 8.60 -15.63
N PRO A 10 11.08 7.60 -14.89
CA PRO A 10 11.89 6.52 -15.47
C PRO A 10 11.12 5.63 -16.44
N TRP A 11 9.81 5.55 -16.30
CA TRP A 11 8.93 4.84 -17.23
C TRP A 11 7.80 5.74 -17.72
N VAL A 12 7.50 5.67 -19.00
CA VAL A 12 6.40 6.39 -19.66
C VAL A 12 5.24 5.45 -19.97
N LEU A 13 4.02 5.93 -19.74
CA LEU A 13 2.80 5.17 -20.01
C LEU A 13 2.60 5.01 -21.51
N VAL A 14 2.25 3.80 -21.94
CA VAL A 14 1.93 3.48 -23.34
C VAL A 14 0.44 3.20 -23.52
N THR A 15 -0.20 2.59 -22.52
CA THR A 15 -1.60 2.19 -22.61
C THR A 15 -2.53 3.38 -22.38
N ARG A 16 -3.45 3.64 -23.30
CA ARG A 16 -4.49 4.66 -23.13
C ARG A 16 -5.64 4.16 -22.25
N PRO A 17 -6.14 4.97 -21.31
CA PRO A 17 -7.36 4.67 -20.57
C PRO A 17 -8.61 4.68 -21.49
N PRO A 18 -9.68 3.91 -21.14
CA PRO A 18 -9.80 3.02 -19.99
C PRO A 18 -9.15 1.66 -20.23
N ALA A 19 -8.43 1.12 -19.22
CA ALA A 19 -7.79 -0.19 -19.31
C ALA A 19 -7.70 -0.86 -17.93
N LYS A 20 -7.75 -2.20 -17.90
CA LYS A 20 -7.48 -2.99 -16.69
C LYS A 20 -6.01 -3.35 -16.52
N ARG A 21 -5.22 -3.21 -17.59
CA ARG A 21 -3.78 -3.45 -17.61
C ARG A 21 -3.08 -2.26 -18.26
N PHE A 22 -2.16 -1.65 -17.53
CA PHE A 22 -1.34 -0.55 -18.01
C PHE A 22 0.09 -1.05 -18.26
N ILE A 23 0.64 -0.63 -19.38
CA ILE A 23 2.02 -0.93 -19.81
C ILE A 23 2.79 0.37 -19.78
N PHE A 24 3.93 0.34 -19.12
CA PHE A 24 4.91 1.42 -19.12
C PHE A 24 6.18 0.91 -19.79
N LYS A 25 6.81 1.73 -20.60
CA LYS A 25 8.11 1.45 -21.22
C LYS A 25 9.17 2.36 -20.60
N ARG A 26 10.42 1.88 -20.60
CA ARG A 26 11.58 2.65 -20.18
C ARG A 26 11.63 3.97 -20.95
N ASN A 27 11.88 5.07 -20.23
CA ASN A 27 12.11 6.39 -20.82
C ASN A 27 13.58 6.48 -21.27
N PRO A 28 13.86 6.56 -22.57
CA PRO A 28 15.23 6.66 -23.07
C PRO A 28 15.91 8.00 -22.70
N PHE A 29 15.12 9.01 -22.30
CA PHE A 29 15.61 10.32 -21.87
C PHE A 29 15.66 10.49 -20.36
N PHE A 30 15.57 9.37 -19.60
CA PHE A 30 15.68 9.45 -18.15
C PHE A 30 17.10 9.84 -17.74
N TYR A 31 17.24 10.88 -16.94
CA TYR A 31 18.50 11.58 -16.70
C TYR A 31 19.44 10.92 -15.68
N LYS A 32 18.97 9.93 -14.91
CA LYS A 32 19.78 9.30 -13.87
C LYS A 32 20.65 8.17 -14.42
N LEU A 33 21.90 8.21 -14.00
CA LEU A 33 22.88 7.15 -14.21
C LEU A 33 23.17 6.42 -12.89
N ASP A 34 23.61 5.17 -13.00
CA ASP A 34 24.18 4.46 -11.85
C ASP A 34 25.66 4.87 -11.64
N PHE A 35 26.30 4.28 -10.62
CA PHE A 35 27.70 4.55 -10.31
C PHE A 35 28.70 4.07 -11.38
N ASN A 36 28.29 3.19 -12.31
CA ASN A 36 29.06 2.73 -13.46
C ASN A 36 28.77 3.55 -14.73
N GLY A 37 27.99 4.62 -14.66
CA GLY A 37 27.60 5.44 -15.81
C GLY A 37 26.51 4.83 -16.70
N ARG A 38 25.82 3.76 -16.27
CA ARG A 38 24.73 3.15 -17.01
C ARG A 38 23.43 3.87 -16.75
N GLN A 39 22.69 4.15 -17.81
CA GLN A 39 21.39 4.83 -17.70
C GLN A 39 20.32 3.94 -17.02
N LEU A 40 19.67 4.53 -16.02
CA LEU A 40 18.49 3.95 -15.37
C LEU A 40 17.21 4.25 -16.19
N PRO A 41 16.11 3.49 -15.98
CA PRO A 41 16.02 2.27 -15.21
C PRO A 41 16.52 1.06 -16.01
N TYR A 42 16.93 -0.02 -15.34
CA TYR A 42 17.33 -1.27 -15.98
C TYR A 42 16.17 -2.07 -16.55
N ILE A 43 14.99 -1.92 -15.98
CA ILE A 43 13.77 -2.64 -16.38
C ILE A 43 13.15 -1.93 -17.58
N ASP A 44 13.04 -2.63 -18.70
CA ASP A 44 12.52 -2.06 -19.96
C ASP A 44 11.00 -1.87 -19.95
N LYS A 45 10.26 -2.72 -19.23
CA LYS A 45 8.80 -2.72 -19.25
C LYS A 45 8.21 -3.02 -17.87
N VAL A 46 7.27 -2.19 -17.45
CA VAL A 46 6.46 -2.43 -16.25
C VAL A 46 5.02 -2.68 -16.68
N LYS A 47 4.44 -3.81 -16.23
CA LYS A 47 3.04 -4.16 -16.46
C LYS A 47 2.30 -4.00 -15.12
N MET A 48 1.34 -3.11 -15.06
CA MET A 48 0.51 -2.88 -13.88
C MET A 48 -0.92 -3.35 -14.15
N HIS A 49 -1.42 -4.25 -13.30
CA HIS A 49 -2.78 -4.77 -13.36
C HIS A 49 -3.65 -4.06 -12.32
N ILE A 50 -4.81 -3.56 -12.73
CA ILE A 50 -5.82 -3.03 -11.81
C ILE A 50 -6.78 -4.15 -11.45
N THR A 51 -6.88 -4.41 -10.17
CA THR A 51 -7.79 -5.44 -9.63
C THR A 51 -8.38 -4.98 -8.29
N SER A 52 -9.39 -5.69 -7.80
CA SER A 52 -9.94 -5.39 -6.49
C SER A 52 -8.91 -5.69 -5.38
N SER A 53 -8.94 -4.91 -4.31
CA SER A 53 -8.00 -5.06 -3.19
C SER A 53 -8.07 -6.46 -2.54
N LYS A 54 -9.23 -7.11 -2.58
CA LYS A 54 -9.42 -8.47 -2.07
C LYS A 54 -8.66 -9.55 -2.86
N LEU A 55 -8.42 -9.32 -4.15
CA LEU A 55 -7.72 -10.27 -5.03
C LEU A 55 -6.19 -10.09 -5.02
N ILE A 56 -5.68 -8.95 -4.55
CA ILE A 56 -4.25 -8.67 -4.53
C ILE A 56 -3.45 -9.75 -3.77
N PRO A 57 -3.80 -10.13 -2.53
CA PRO A 57 -3.07 -11.16 -1.80
C PRO A 57 -3.08 -12.53 -2.51
N LEU A 58 -4.18 -12.90 -3.13
CA LEU A 58 -4.31 -14.15 -3.86
C LEU A 58 -3.41 -14.17 -5.10
N LYS A 59 -3.44 -13.10 -5.90
CA LYS A 59 -2.60 -12.96 -7.10
C LYS A 59 -1.11 -12.90 -6.76
N THR A 60 -0.77 -12.25 -5.66
CA THR A 60 0.61 -12.24 -5.17
C THR A 60 1.04 -13.63 -4.71
N GLY A 61 0.18 -14.30 -3.94
CA GLY A 61 0.42 -15.65 -3.46
C GLY A 61 0.50 -16.71 -4.56
N SER A 62 -0.14 -16.49 -5.72
CA SER A 62 -0.04 -17.36 -6.90
C SER A 62 1.17 -17.07 -7.80
N GLY A 63 2.02 -16.09 -7.45
CA GLY A 63 3.20 -15.75 -8.23
C GLY A 63 2.91 -14.94 -9.50
N GLU A 64 1.72 -14.34 -9.63
CA GLU A 64 1.37 -13.51 -10.78
C GLU A 64 2.05 -12.14 -10.79
N THR A 65 2.79 -11.79 -9.73
CA THR A 65 3.44 -10.48 -9.57
C THR A 65 4.90 -10.62 -9.19
N ASP A 66 5.77 -9.87 -9.85
CA ASP A 66 7.21 -9.82 -9.54
C ASP A 66 7.48 -8.92 -8.33
N LEU A 67 6.69 -7.86 -8.15
CA LEU A 67 6.78 -6.92 -7.03
C LEU A 67 5.39 -6.45 -6.59
N GLN A 68 5.06 -6.63 -5.32
CA GLN A 68 3.83 -6.13 -4.71
C GLN A 68 4.09 -5.58 -3.32
N SER A 69 3.72 -4.33 -3.06
CA SER A 69 3.83 -3.70 -1.74
C SER A 69 2.52 -3.11 -1.23
N ARG A 70 1.59 -2.76 -2.11
CA ARG A 70 0.30 -2.15 -1.75
C ARG A 70 -0.80 -3.19 -1.72
N GLY A 71 -1.82 -2.97 -0.87
CA GLY A 71 -2.96 -3.88 -0.75
C GLY A 71 -2.64 -5.23 -0.09
N LEU A 72 -1.49 -5.34 0.56
CA LEU A 72 -1.11 -6.46 1.42
C LEU A 72 -1.18 -6.03 2.89
N ASN A 73 -1.75 -6.87 3.72
CA ASN A 73 -1.87 -6.68 5.17
C ASN A 73 -1.12 -7.77 5.92
N PHE A 74 -0.81 -7.53 7.19
CA PHE A 74 -0.15 -8.54 8.02
C PHE A 74 -0.96 -9.83 8.11
N THR A 75 -2.28 -9.75 8.11
CA THR A 75 -3.18 -10.92 8.08
C THR A 75 -2.98 -11.84 6.86
N ASN A 76 -2.36 -11.34 5.78
CA ASN A 76 -2.03 -12.14 4.60
C ASN A 76 -0.67 -12.86 4.74
N TYR A 77 0.08 -12.60 5.81
CA TYR A 77 1.46 -13.07 5.96
C TYR A 77 1.58 -14.59 5.88
N THR A 78 0.77 -15.32 6.63
CA THR A 78 0.78 -16.78 6.65
C THR A 78 0.54 -17.39 5.27
N LEU A 79 -0.46 -16.86 4.53
CA LEU A 79 -0.76 -17.27 3.17
C LEU A 79 0.44 -17.07 2.24
N LEU A 80 1.02 -15.88 2.29
CA LEU A 80 2.15 -15.52 1.43
C LEU A 80 3.40 -16.35 1.76
N LYS A 81 3.67 -16.58 3.06
CA LYS A 81 4.81 -17.40 3.49
C LYS A 81 4.71 -18.86 3.05
N LYS A 82 3.53 -19.47 3.14
CA LYS A 82 3.32 -20.83 2.66
C LYS A 82 3.59 -21.00 1.17
N SER A 83 3.31 -19.97 0.39
CA SER A 83 3.39 -20.01 -1.06
C SER A 83 4.78 -19.62 -1.61
N GLU A 84 5.67 -19.04 -0.82
CA GLU A 84 6.99 -18.55 -1.24
C GLU A 84 7.81 -19.60 -2.01
N LYS A 85 7.98 -20.79 -1.42
CA LYS A 85 8.80 -21.85 -2.04
C LYS A 85 8.20 -22.33 -3.35
N LYS A 86 6.87 -22.41 -3.44
CA LYS A 86 6.18 -22.93 -4.63
C LYS A 86 6.28 -21.97 -5.81
N PHE A 87 6.23 -20.66 -5.56
CA PHE A 87 6.16 -19.64 -6.61
C PHE A 87 7.41 -18.76 -6.72
N GLY A 88 8.47 -19.04 -5.93
CA GLY A 88 9.78 -18.44 -6.08
C GLY A 88 9.88 -16.96 -5.73
N TYR A 89 9.05 -16.45 -4.82
CA TYR A 89 9.14 -15.08 -4.33
C TYR A 89 9.54 -15.03 -2.85
N ILE A 90 9.83 -13.85 -2.32
CA ILE A 90 10.21 -13.62 -0.92
C ILE A 90 9.27 -12.58 -0.30
N THR A 91 8.61 -12.93 0.80
CA THR A 91 7.81 -12.00 1.61
C THR A 91 8.69 -11.30 2.64
N ARG A 92 8.83 -9.99 2.53
CA ARG A 92 9.62 -9.17 3.44
C ARG A 92 8.70 -8.30 4.31
N LEU A 93 8.89 -8.34 5.61
CA LEU A 93 8.23 -7.42 6.54
C LEU A 93 9.09 -6.17 6.69
N TRP A 94 8.53 -5.02 6.34
CA TRP A 94 9.22 -3.74 6.52
C TRP A 94 8.78 -3.09 7.82
N ARG A 95 9.74 -2.67 8.60
CA ARG A 95 9.48 -1.84 9.78
C ARG A 95 8.98 -0.47 9.33
N THR A 96 7.89 -0.01 9.96
CA THR A 96 7.33 1.31 9.71
C THR A 96 7.41 2.15 10.98
N ALA A 97 7.61 3.45 10.84
CA ALA A 97 7.62 4.40 11.95
C ALA A 97 6.22 4.79 12.45
N LYS A 98 5.17 4.03 12.11
CA LYS A 98 3.81 4.33 12.58
C LYS A 98 3.65 3.89 14.02
N GLY A 99 3.30 4.82 14.90
CA GLY A 99 3.06 4.54 16.33
C GLY A 99 1.80 3.73 16.60
N ALA A 100 0.77 3.86 15.76
CA ALA A 100 -0.45 3.07 15.85
C ALA A 100 -1.01 2.78 14.46
N ARG A 101 -1.56 1.58 14.27
CA ARG A 101 -2.25 1.22 13.04
C ARG A 101 -3.73 1.64 13.07
N TRP A 102 -4.31 1.63 14.24
CA TRP A 102 -5.69 2.00 14.50
C TRP A 102 -5.70 3.22 15.40
N ALA A 103 -6.40 4.28 14.97
CA ALA A 103 -6.58 5.48 15.76
C ALA A 103 -8.02 6.00 15.56
N ILE A 104 -8.64 6.41 16.63
CA ILE A 104 -9.96 7.07 16.63
C ILE A 104 -9.72 8.56 16.75
N TYR A 105 -10.28 9.33 15.84
CA TYR A 105 -10.18 10.79 15.81
C TYR A 105 -11.57 11.41 16.02
N PRO A 106 -11.99 11.71 17.27
CA PRO A 106 -13.23 12.43 17.51
C PRO A 106 -13.22 13.79 16.83
N ASN A 107 -14.31 14.16 16.17
CA ASN A 107 -14.41 15.44 15.49
C ASN A 107 -14.65 16.58 16.48
N LEU A 108 -13.58 17.26 16.89
CA LEU A 108 -13.64 18.38 17.84
C LEU A 108 -14.37 19.62 17.29
N ASN A 109 -14.70 19.64 16.00
CA ASN A 109 -15.44 20.70 15.31
C ASN A 109 -16.79 20.21 14.77
N ALA A 110 -17.40 19.21 15.43
CA ALA A 110 -18.72 18.74 15.07
C ALA A 110 -19.71 19.90 14.94
N ARG A 111 -20.61 19.84 13.93
CA ARG A 111 -21.63 20.87 13.74
C ARG A 111 -22.62 20.91 14.89
N ASP A 112 -22.98 19.75 15.40
CA ASP A 112 -23.80 19.59 16.61
C ASP A 112 -23.01 20.09 17.82
N LYS A 113 -23.62 21.00 18.61
CA LYS A 113 -22.99 21.64 19.77
C LYS A 113 -22.72 20.63 20.89
N GLU A 114 -23.68 19.76 21.16
CA GLU A 114 -23.61 18.76 22.23
C GLU A 114 -22.46 17.77 21.98
N TRP A 115 -22.41 17.18 20.78
CA TRP A 115 -21.32 16.31 20.38
C TRP A 115 -19.96 17.01 20.31
N ARG A 116 -19.94 18.28 19.94
CA ARG A 116 -18.70 19.06 19.93
C ARG A 116 -18.15 19.26 21.35
N GLU A 117 -19.01 19.56 22.33
CA GLU A 117 -18.61 19.67 23.73
C GLU A 117 -18.13 18.33 24.29
N ILE A 118 -18.87 17.25 24.04
CA ILE A 118 -18.51 15.90 24.45
C ILE A 118 -17.14 15.51 23.87
N PHE A 119 -16.90 15.70 22.57
CA PHE A 119 -15.64 15.34 21.96
C PHE A 119 -14.45 16.20 22.42
N ARG A 120 -14.71 17.43 22.85
CA ARG A 120 -13.68 18.31 23.43
C ARG A 120 -13.36 17.96 24.87
N ASP A 121 -14.24 17.27 25.59
CA ASP A 121 -13.96 16.82 26.95
C ASP A 121 -12.87 15.73 26.92
N VAL A 122 -11.75 15.98 27.61
CA VAL A 122 -10.64 15.05 27.70
C VAL A 122 -11.02 13.75 28.40
N ARG A 123 -11.97 13.82 29.37
CA ARG A 123 -12.44 12.64 30.10
C ARG A 123 -13.14 11.67 29.18
N PHE A 124 -14.00 12.19 28.29
CA PHE A 124 -14.66 11.37 27.27
C PHE A 124 -13.66 10.69 26.34
N ARG A 125 -12.66 11.42 25.83
CA ARG A 125 -11.62 10.83 24.96
C ARG A 125 -10.78 9.78 25.66
N ARG A 126 -10.47 9.97 26.96
CA ARG A 126 -9.79 8.97 27.78
C ARG A 126 -10.66 7.73 27.98
N ALA A 127 -11.96 7.90 28.26
CA ALA A 127 -12.89 6.79 28.39
C ALA A 127 -12.99 5.96 27.11
N LEU A 128 -13.09 6.60 25.93
CA LEU A 128 -13.03 5.91 24.64
C LEU A 128 -11.72 5.10 24.48
N SER A 129 -10.61 5.69 24.86
CA SER A 129 -9.31 5.00 24.77
C SER A 129 -9.22 3.80 25.72
N LEU A 130 -9.77 3.91 26.93
CA LEU A 130 -9.78 2.82 27.92
C LEU A 130 -10.78 1.71 27.54
N GLY A 131 -11.91 2.06 26.89
CA GLY A 131 -12.88 1.10 26.41
C GLY A 131 -12.42 0.18 25.29
N ILE A 132 -11.27 0.48 24.66
CA ILE A 132 -10.71 -0.35 23.60
C ILE A 132 -9.90 -1.51 24.19
N ASN A 133 -10.36 -2.75 23.99
CA ASN A 133 -9.61 -3.94 24.36
C ASN A 133 -8.44 -4.17 23.37
N ARG A 134 -7.30 -3.56 23.67
CA ARG A 134 -6.09 -3.67 22.81
C ARG A 134 -5.51 -5.06 22.75
N TYR A 135 -5.67 -5.83 23.82
CA TYR A 135 -5.20 -7.22 23.86
C TYR A 135 -5.97 -8.07 22.85
N GLU A 136 -7.28 -8.00 22.86
CA GLU A 136 -8.13 -8.75 21.92
C GLU A 136 -7.85 -8.34 20.46
N ILE A 137 -7.75 -7.04 20.20
CA ILE A 137 -7.36 -6.53 18.87
C ILE A 137 -6.01 -7.11 18.43
N ASN A 138 -5.04 -7.15 19.35
CA ASN A 138 -3.72 -7.69 19.04
C ASN A 138 -3.80 -9.19 18.70
N GLN A 139 -4.53 -9.97 19.48
CA GLN A 139 -4.69 -11.41 19.23
C GLN A 139 -5.42 -11.70 17.92
N VAL A 140 -6.44 -10.93 17.57
CA VAL A 140 -7.23 -11.15 16.34
C VAL A 140 -6.46 -10.76 15.07
N PHE A 141 -5.69 -9.68 15.11
CA PHE A 141 -5.07 -9.12 13.90
C PHE A 141 -3.57 -9.37 13.76
N TYR A 142 -2.87 -9.68 14.88
CA TYR A 142 -1.41 -9.78 14.87
C TYR A 142 -0.86 -11.09 15.46
N TYR A 143 -1.74 -11.96 16.03
CA TYR A 143 -1.42 -13.26 16.63
C TYR A 143 -0.66 -13.18 17.95
#